data_b914727ce7d551080f2fbc4551461f0d
#
_entry.id   b914727ce7d551080f2fbc4551461f0d
#
_cell.length_a   1.000
_cell.length_b   1.000
_cell.length_c   1.000
_cell.angle_alpha   90.00
_cell.angle_beta   90.00
_cell.angle_gamma   90.00
#
_symmetry.space_group_name_H-M   'P 1'
#
loop_
_entity.id
_entity.type
_entity.pdbx_description
1 polymer ?
#
loop_
_entity_poly.entity_id
_entity_poly.type
_entity_poly.pdbx_seq_one_letter_code
_entity_poly.pdbx_strand_id
1 'polypeptide(L)'
;PAGTIDLYDFDPLNGRAGIGILLDKPFRRKGYGSQALTLMAKQAFETLHLQQIYAFVPLTNQPSLQLFQKSGYEQNGVLKNWLKTPQGYVDVAVMQLILTV
;
A
#
# COMPACT_ATOMS: atom_id res chain seq x y z
N PRO A 1 16.33 -11.13 -2.28
CA PRO A 1 15.29 -10.84 -1.30
C PRO A 1 13.90 -11.25 -1.80
N ALA A 2 12.97 -11.43 -0.87
CA ALA A 2 11.61 -11.82 -1.19
C ALA A 2 10.82 -10.71 -1.88
N GLY A 3 11.29 -9.48 -1.81
CA GLY A 3 10.65 -8.34 -2.43
C GLY A 3 11.12 -7.05 -1.80
N THR A 4 10.44 -5.97 -2.11
CA THR A 4 10.75 -4.66 -1.56
C THR A 4 9.48 -4.02 -0.99
N ILE A 5 9.68 -3.15 0.00
CA ILE A 5 8.62 -2.33 0.56
C ILE A 5 9.21 -0.96 0.84
N ASP A 6 8.54 0.09 0.36
CA ASP A 6 9.05 1.45 0.47
C ASP A 6 7.97 2.40 0.95
N LEU A 7 8.38 3.40 1.73
CA LEU A 7 7.57 4.57 2.00
C LEU A 7 8.04 5.71 1.10
N TYR A 8 7.11 6.47 0.56
CA TYR A 8 7.41 7.60 -0.32
C TYR A 8 6.52 8.78 0.03
N ASP A 9 6.87 9.95 -0.51
CA ASP A 9 6.13 11.20 -0.27
C ASP A 9 5.90 11.45 1.22
N PHE A 10 6.95 11.28 2.01
CA PHE A 10 6.90 11.47 3.45
C PHE A 10 6.54 12.92 3.77
N ASP A 11 5.43 13.11 4.48
CA ASP A 11 4.91 14.42 4.87
C ASP A 11 4.80 14.46 6.39
N PRO A 12 5.85 14.91 7.08
CA PRO A 12 5.82 14.94 8.55
C PRO A 12 4.83 15.95 9.10
N LEU A 13 4.53 17.00 8.34
CA LEU A 13 3.62 18.04 8.79
C LEU A 13 2.19 17.51 8.90
N ASN A 14 1.76 16.74 7.91
CA ASN A 14 0.42 16.17 7.91
C ASN A 14 0.39 14.72 8.43
N GLY A 15 1.54 14.18 8.76
CA GLY A 15 1.65 12.85 9.34
C GLY A 15 1.25 11.72 8.39
N ARG A 16 1.67 11.79 7.14
CA ARG A 16 1.30 10.76 6.17
C ARG A 16 2.46 10.40 5.23
N ALA A 17 2.37 9.20 4.67
CA ALA A 17 3.29 8.75 3.63
C ALA A 17 2.58 7.71 2.76
N GLY A 18 3.04 7.59 1.52
CA GLY A 18 2.61 6.52 0.64
C GLY A 18 3.42 5.26 0.90
N ILE A 19 2.85 4.11 0.60
CA ILE A 19 3.54 2.83 0.71
C ILE A 19 3.41 2.06 -0.60
N GLY A 20 4.54 1.51 -1.05
CA GLY A 20 4.60 0.61 -2.18
C GLY A 20 5.18 -0.72 -1.76
N ILE A 21 4.67 -1.80 -2.33
CA ILE A 21 5.17 -3.13 -2.05
C ILE A 21 5.28 -3.93 -3.33
N LEU A 22 6.39 -4.65 -3.47
CA LEU A 22 6.63 -5.54 -4.59
C LEU A 22 7.18 -6.85 -4.04
N LEU A 23 6.51 -7.96 -4.33
CA LEU A 23 6.94 -9.27 -3.89
C LEU A 23 7.26 -10.15 -5.09
N ASP A 24 8.32 -10.94 -5.00
CA ASP A 24 8.62 -11.95 -5.99
C ASP A 24 7.55 -13.05 -5.95
N LYS A 25 7.25 -13.63 -7.12
CA LYS A 25 6.21 -14.63 -7.24
C LYS A 25 6.24 -15.74 -6.20
N PRO A 26 7.40 -16.34 -5.89
CA PRO A 26 7.43 -17.45 -4.93
C PRO A 26 6.97 -17.08 -3.52
N PHE A 27 6.95 -15.80 -3.18
CA PHE A 27 6.66 -15.34 -1.83
C PHE A 27 5.28 -14.71 -1.67
N ARG A 28 4.52 -14.56 -2.78
CA ARG A 28 3.24 -13.84 -2.77
C ARG A 28 2.17 -14.52 -1.93
N ARG A 29 2.21 -15.85 -1.80
CA ARG A 29 1.17 -16.63 -1.12
C ARG A 29 1.59 -17.15 0.24
N LYS A 30 2.70 -16.66 0.78
CA LYS A 30 3.24 -17.18 2.04
C LYS A 30 3.10 -16.22 3.21
N GLY A 31 2.26 -15.20 3.06
CA GLY A 31 2.04 -14.24 4.14
C GLY A 31 3.11 -13.18 4.30
N TYR A 32 4.13 -13.17 3.44
CA TYR A 32 5.22 -12.20 3.56
C TYR A 32 4.74 -10.77 3.35
N GLY A 33 3.84 -10.56 2.38
CA GLY A 33 3.29 -9.24 2.12
C GLY A 33 2.52 -8.69 3.31
N SER A 34 1.67 -9.52 3.90
CA SER A 34 0.89 -9.14 5.06
C SER A 34 1.78 -8.82 6.25
N GLN A 35 2.80 -9.65 6.49
CA GLN A 35 3.77 -9.40 7.56
C GLN A 35 4.54 -8.10 7.32
N ALA A 36 4.97 -7.86 6.09
CA ALA A 36 5.72 -6.65 5.74
C ALA A 36 4.87 -5.40 5.94
N LEU A 37 3.62 -5.42 5.51
CA LEU A 37 2.70 -4.29 5.70
C LEU A 37 2.44 -4.04 7.17
N THR A 38 2.28 -5.08 7.98
CA THR A 38 2.08 -4.95 9.42
C THR A 38 3.29 -4.33 10.10
N LEU A 39 4.48 -4.80 9.76
CA LEU A 39 5.72 -4.27 10.33
C LEU A 39 5.93 -2.81 9.93
N MET A 40 5.65 -2.47 8.68
CA MET A 40 5.82 -1.10 8.21
C MET A 40 4.83 -0.15 8.86
N ALA A 41 3.59 -0.60 9.08
CA ALA A 41 2.58 0.20 9.79
C ALA A 41 3.02 0.47 11.22
N LYS A 42 3.52 -0.54 11.90
CA LYS A 42 4.02 -0.39 13.26
C LYS A 42 5.19 0.60 13.32
N GLN A 43 6.13 0.49 12.41
CA GLN A 43 7.28 1.37 12.35
C GLN A 43 6.88 2.79 12.01
N ALA A 44 5.95 2.96 11.07
CA ALA A 44 5.45 4.27 10.70
C ALA A 44 4.79 4.97 11.89
N PHE A 45 3.99 4.24 12.66
CA PHE A 45 3.32 4.80 13.82
C PHE A 45 4.29 5.08 14.98
N GLU A 46 5.09 4.09 15.36
CA GLU A 46 5.91 4.14 16.57
C GLU A 46 7.19 4.95 16.38
N THR A 47 7.82 4.83 15.22
CA THR A 47 9.13 5.44 14.95
C THR A 47 9.03 6.75 14.20
N LEU A 48 8.19 6.79 13.16
CA LEU A 48 8.05 7.96 12.31
C LEU A 48 6.92 8.88 12.75
N HIS A 49 6.10 8.44 13.70
CA HIS A 49 4.98 9.21 14.25
C HIS A 49 3.97 9.64 13.20
N LEU A 50 3.75 8.80 12.19
CA LEU A 50 2.77 9.06 11.15
C LEU A 50 1.37 8.74 11.66
N GLN A 51 0.38 9.46 11.13
CA GLN A 51 -1.03 9.24 11.44
C GLN A 51 -1.69 8.31 10.45
N GLN A 52 -1.16 8.20 9.24
CA GLN A 52 -1.75 7.37 8.20
C GLN A 52 -0.74 6.97 7.14
N ILE A 53 -1.05 5.87 6.47
CA ILE A 53 -0.33 5.41 5.30
C ILE A 53 -1.37 5.20 4.20
N TYR A 54 -1.03 5.54 2.96
CA TYR A 54 -1.92 5.33 1.82
C TYR A 54 -1.19 4.58 0.72
N ALA A 55 -1.95 3.96 -0.17
CA ALA A 55 -1.40 3.23 -1.30
C ALA A 55 -2.28 3.44 -2.52
N PHE A 56 -1.67 3.43 -3.69
CA PHE A 56 -2.36 3.48 -4.97
C PHE A 56 -2.22 2.12 -5.62
N VAL A 57 -3.33 1.42 -5.80
CA VAL A 57 -3.32 0.05 -6.30
C VAL A 57 -4.17 -0.03 -7.56
N PRO A 58 -3.58 -0.44 -8.69
CA PRO A 58 -4.37 -0.61 -9.92
C PRO A 58 -5.51 -1.59 -9.68
N LEU A 59 -6.70 -1.26 -10.18
CA LEU A 59 -7.86 -2.14 -10.03
C LEU A 59 -7.66 -3.49 -10.73
N THR A 60 -6.74 -3.55 -11.69
CA THR A 60 -6.39 -4.78 -12.36
C THR A 60 -5.51 -5.70 -11.51
N ASN A 61 -4.96 -5.17 -10.40
CA ASN A 61 -4.09 -5.95 -9.52
C ASN A 61 -4.86 -6.46 -8.31
N GLN A 62 -5.70 -7.47 -8.53
CA GLN A 62 -6.54 -8.05 -7.49
C GLN A 62 -5.75 -8.62 -6.31
N PRO A 63 -4.63 -9.32 -6.51
CA PRO A 63 -3.86 -9.80 -5.37
C PRO A 63 -3.39 -8.68 -4.43
N SER A 64 -2.96 -7.54 -4.99
CA SER A 64 -2.56 -6.40 -4.16
C SER A 64 -3.74 -5.77 -3.44
N LEU A 65 -4.87 -5.61 -4.13
CA LEU A 65 -6.07 -5.09 -3.48
C LEU A 65 -6.47 -5.95 -2.29
N GLN A 66 -6.47 -7.27 -2.46
CA GLN A 66 -6.80 -8.19 -1.38
C GLN A 66 -5.80 -8.12 -0.25
N LEU A 67 -4.51 -8.00 -0.58
CA LEU A 67 -3.46 -7.89 0.42
C LEU A 67 -3.64 -6.66 1.31
N PHE A 68 -3.89 -5.50 0.70
CA PHE A 68 -4.09 -4.26 1.44
C PHE A 68 -5.36 -4.32 2.26
N GLN A 69 -6.46 -4.82 1.70
CA GLN A 69 -7.72 -4.97 2.43
C GLN A 69 -7.55 -5.87 3.64
N LYS A 70 -6.86 -6.98 3.47
CA LYS A 70 -6.59 -7.95 4.54
C LYS A 70 -5.73 -7.34 5.64
N SER A 71 -4.90 -6.38 5.29
CA SER A 71 -4.01 -5.70 6.22
C SER A 71 -4.66 -4.49 6.89
N GLY A 72 -5.95 -4.29 6.70
CA GLY A 72 -6.71 -3.25 7.38
C GLY A 72 -6.89 -1.96 6.58
N TYR A 73 -6.39 -1.91 5.36
CA TYR A 73 -6.58 -0.72 4.52
C TYR A 73 -8.01 -0.67 3.98
N GLU A 74 -8.56 0.54 3.92
CA GLU A 74 -9.87 0.78 3.31
C GLU A 74 -9.71 1.43 1.96
N GLN A 75 -10.54 1.03 1.00
CA GLN A 75 -10.59 1.67 -0.30
C GLN A 75 -11.49 2.90 -0.21
N ASN A 76 -10.91 4.08 -0.30
CA ASN A 76 -11.63 5.33 -0.10
C ASN A 76 -11.82 6.14 -1.38
N GLY A 77 -11.43 5.60 -2.51
CA GLY A 77 -11.64 6.28 -3.77
C GLY A 77 -11.04 5.54 -4.94
N VAL A 78 -11.35 6.04 -6.12
CA VAL A 78 -10.80 5.51 -7.38
C VAL A 78 -10.38 6.70 -8.24
N LEU A 79 -9.15 6.64 -8.72
CA LEU A 79 -8.61 7.62 -9.67
C LEU A 79 -8.77 7.06 -11.07
N LYS A 80 -9.60 7.70 -11.88
CA LYS A 80 -9.92 7.23 -13.23
C LYS A 80 -8.76 7.47 -14.17
N ASN A 81 -8.48 6.49 -15.04
CA ASN A 81 -7.47 6.58 -16.08
C ASN A 81 -6.12 7.06 -15.56
N TRP A 82 -5.74 6.57 -14.39
CA TRP A 82 -4.56 7.06 -13.67
C TRP A 82 -3.26 6.53 -14.24
N LEU A 83 -3.25 5.29 -14.74
CA LEU A 83 -2.06 4.65 -15.29
C LEU A 83 -2.26 4.28 -16.74
N LYS A 84 -1.27 4.59 -17.56
CA LYS A 84 -1.26 4.17 -18.95
C LYS A 84 -0.52 2.84 -19.08
N THR A 85 -1.18 1.87 -19.68
CA THR A 85 -0.61 0.53 -19.92
C THR A 85 -0.64 0.23 -21.41
N PRO A 86 0.05 -0.84 -21.85
CA PRO A 86 -0.04 -1.25 -23.26
C PRO A 86 -1.46 -1.59 -23.71
N GLN A 87 -2.34 -1.97 -22.77
CA GLN A 87 -3.73 -2.29 -23.05
C GLN A 87 -4.68 -1.11 -22.85
N GLY A 88 -4.15 0.07 -22.55
CA GLY A 88 -4.93 1.28 -22.34
C GLY A 88 -4.78 1.81 -20.93
N TYR A 89 -5.62 2.78 -20.58
CA TYR A 89 -5.59 3.36 -19.24
C TYR A 89 -6.30 2.48 -18.23
N VAL A 90 -5.78 2.44 -17.00
CA VAL A 90 -6.41 1.70 -15.91
C VAL A 90 -6.68 2.62 -14.73
N ASP A 91 -7.75 2.31 -14.03
CA ASP A 91 -8.13 3.02 -12.81
C ASP A 91 -7.31 2.51 -11.63
N VAL A 92 -7.12 3.36 -10.65
CA VAL A 92 -6.32 3.04 -9.46
C VAL A 92 -7.16 3.29 -8.21
N ALA A 93 -7.19 2.30 -7.33
CA ALA A 93 -7.84 2.45 -6.03
C ALA A 93 -6.92 3.21 -5.08
N VAL A 94 -7.51 4.11 -4.30
CA VAL A 94 -6.82 4.78 -3.20
C VAL A 94 -7.13 4.00 -1.92
N MET A 95 -6.10 3.38 -1.37
CA MET A 95 -6.21 2.58 -0.15
C MET A 95 -5.61 3.38 1.02
N GLN A 96 -6.24 3.33 2.17
CA GLN A 96 -5.85 4.15 3.31
C GLN A 96 -5.88 3.35 4.60
N LEU A 97 -4.84 3.48 5.39
CA LEU A 97 -4.77 2.91 6.73
C LEU A 97 -4.52 4.02 7.74
N ILE A 98 -5.46 4.21 8.66
CA ILE A 98 -5.31 5.19 9.74
C ILE A 98 -4.56 4.50 10.88
N LEU A 99 -3.44 5.11 11.27
CA LEU A 99 -2.56 4.58 12.31
C LEU A 99 -2.93 5.19 13.65
N THR A 100 -4.01 4.70 14.24
CA THR A 100 -4.44 5.18 15.55
C THR A 100 -4.22 4.13 16.63
N VAL A 101 -4.14 4.60 17.85
CA VAL A 101 -4.02 3.74 19.01
C VAL A 101 -5.34 3.03 19.29
#